data_6dbd6da201c314694e8d176c0fccd143
#
_entry.id   6dbd6da201c314694e8d176c0fccd143
#
_cell.length_a   1.000
_cell.length_b   1.000
_cell.length_c   1.000
_cell.angle_alpha   90.00
_cell.angle_beta   90.00
_cell.angle_gamma   90.00
#
_symmetry.space_group_name_H-M   'P 1'
#
loop_
_entity.id
_entity.type
_entity.pdbx_description
1 polymer ?
#
loop_
_entity_poly.entity_id
_entity_poly.type
_entity_poly.pdbx_seq_one_letter_code
_entity_poly.pdbx_strand_id
1 'polypeptide(L)'
;MGLATCIMRSLCVLSMIAMLISTGQAWARAVPGSHIKVFIPSLPYIYISHAINGALLRPADNERGWDYDMATGHRRIDDKTYEFRLRKSVFFQDGTPFNADSVVENMTYFKKAPFLFTKIDTVFDRVEKIDDFTIRFYLSEKYGQFLNDTIWIQFYTSAYLKKVGWNGKLTCPNLAEPGPYGLGPYILKAGYAEGDRQAPEVVLVANPNYWDPNYPKIETITVYTEMDTKIAMENVFDKDGVLDIMPIPFSIKCRAGASPYAKLVSVPSTDSIAIQMNLRNGHKRLLDKKVRVALNRAIDQALLLQRAYYGEGIVTPTLASPLFPGVREVVKNLRPYSEIQNPKEIRDELKGILNGLTLKVITLDRFMFIWKGIARDLRKVGVKLDFEITTSEKTVFNQLLTTNAKKNTRPWDLLMWGLDDWFYNHPWSAFLLYRTNNSWSTISPDPVLDGYVDEFFRASVGMPEFTAICDKIMRHVYENAYMLVVPAPNKVLAVNKNVDYKPYRMASMP
;
A
#
# COMPACT_ATOMS: atom_id res chain seq x y z
N MET A 1 -58.81 50.92 -1.84
CA MET A 1 -58.63 49.48 -2.14
C MET A 1 -57.39 49.21 -3.02
N GLY A 2 -56.39 50.05 -2.98
CA GLY A 2 -55.25 49.91 -3.92
C GLY A 2 -53.85 49.64 -3.29
N LEU A 3 -53.68 49.89 -1.95
CA LEU A 3 -52.35 49.74 -1.32
C LEU A 3 -52.09 48.35 -0.67
N ALA A 4 -53.15 47.70 -0.18
CA ALA A 4 -53.02 46.41 0.51
C ALA A 4 -52.64 45.22 -0.43
N THR A 5 -53.06 45.29 -1.69
CA THR A 5 -52.82 44.24 -2.70
C THR A 5 -51.38 44.28 -3.26
N CYS A 6 -50.72 45.44 -3.19
CA CYS A 6 -49.33 45.56 -3.68
C CYS A 6 -48.33 45.07 -2.65
N ILE A 7 -48.59 45.23 -1.38
CA ILE A 7 -47.70 44.79 -0.28
C ILE A 7 -47.72 43.26 -0.12
N MET A 8 -48.87 42.62 -0.32
CA MET A 8 -48.95 41.14 -0.29
C MET A 8 -48.26 40.46 -1.48
N ARG A 9 -48.25 41.06 -2.66
CA ARG A 9 -47.52 40.52 -3.82
C ARG A 9 -45.99 40.66 -3.69
N SER A 10 -45.53 41.77 -3.06
CA SER A 10 -44.09 41.96 -2.78
C SER A 10 -43.55 41.01 -1.72
N LEU A 11 -44.34 40.69 -0.69
CA LEU A 11 -43.96 39.72 0.35
C LEU A 11 -43.92 38.27 -0.16
N CYS A 12 -44.85 37.89 -1.05
CA CYS A 12 -44.81 36.57 -1.70
C CYS A 12 -43.62 36.38 -2.67
N VAL A 13 -43.25 37.46 -3.37
CA VAL A 13 -42.08 37.41 -4.28
C VAL A 13 -40.76 37.37 -3.49
N LEU A 14 -40.67 38.10 -2.37
CA LEU A 14 -39.51 38.06 -1.49
C LEU A 14 -39.37 36.71 -0.75
N SER A 15 -40.47 36.05 -0.37
CA SER A 15 -40.43 34.72 0.23
C SER A 15 -40.09 33.62 -0.81
N MET A 16 -40.53 33.76 -2.06
CA MET A 16 -40.09 32.84 -3.15
C MET A 16 -38.63 33.06 -3.55
N ILE A 17 -38.13 34.30 -3.54
CA ILE A 17 -36.72 34.59 -3.83
C ILE A 17 -35.85 34.13 -2.64
N ALA A 18 -36.30 34.24 -1.39
CA ALA A 18 -35.59 33.69 -0.23
C ALA A 18 -35.56 32.14 -0.21
N MET A 19 -36.62 31.47 -0.71
CA MET A 19 -36.62 30.02 -0.92
C MET A 19 -35.75 29.57 -2.10
N LEU A 20 -35.55 30.42 -3.12
CA LEU A 20 -34.70 30.11 -4.26
C LEU A 20 -33.21 30.39 -4.00
N ILE A 21 -32.86 31.17 -2.99
CA ILE A 21 -31.48 31.47 -2.60
C ILE A 21 -30.94 30.42 -1.60
N SER A 22 -31.80 29.60 -0.97
CA SER A 22 -31.37 28.52 -0.05
C SER A 22 -31.08 27.17 -0.72
N THR A 23 -31.17 27.08 -2.04
CA THR A 23 -30.94 25.80 -2.77
C THR A 23 -29.76 25.84 -3.74
N GLY A 24 -28.78 26.70 -3.50
CA GLY A 24 -27.71 26.96 -4.48
C GLY A 24 -26.29 26.53 -4.08
N GLN A 25 -26.07 25.60 -3.18
CA GLN A 25 -24.88 24.81 -3.20
C GLN A 25 -25.20 23.55 -4.01
N ALA A 26 -25.02 23.64 -5.34
CA ALA A 26 -24.93 22.46 -6.17
C ALA A 26 -23.65 21.72 -5.73
N TRP A 27 -23.82 20.76 -4.84
CA TRP A 27 -22.76 19.79 -4.52
C TRP A 27 -22.34 19.17 -5.81
N ALA A 28 -21.06 19.10 -6.10
CA ALA A 28 -20.53 18.39 -7.25
C ALA A 28 -20.87 16.90 -7.05
N ARG A 29 -22.02 16.52 -7.59
CA ARG A 29 -22.48 15.12 -7.57
C ARG A 29 -21.73 14.35 -8.63
N ALA A 30 -21.63 13.04 -8.43
CA ALA A 30 -21.15 12.12 -9.45
C ALA A 30 -21.87 12.39 -10.78
N VAL A 31 -21.14 12.32 -11.87
CA VAL A 31 -21.74 12.49 -13.21
C VAL A 31 -22.75 11.37 -13.43
N PRO A 32 -24.04 11.67 -13.65
CA PRO A 32 -25.07 10.66 -13.84
C PRO A 32 -24.74 9.71 -14.99
N GLY A 33 -24.91 8.41 -14.78
CA GLY A 33 -24.60 7.36 -15.75
C GLY A 33 -23.10 7.07 -15.91
N SER A 34 -22.20 7.77 -15.18
CA SER A 34 -20.77 7.48 -15.26
C SER A 34 -20.45 6.15 -14.56
N HIS A 35 -19.69 5.31 -15.27
CA HIS A 35 -19.32 4.00 -14.78
C HIS A 35 -17.88 3.71 -15.16
N ILE A 36 -17.05 3.36 -14.18
CA ILE A 36 -15.66 2.90 -14.39
C ILE A 36 -15.54 1.43 -13.99
N LYS A 37 -14.87 0.65 -14.82
CA LYS A 37 -14.62 -0.78 -14.63
C LYS A 37 -13.14 -1.01 -14.49
N VAL A 38 -12.73 -1.58 -13.36
CA VAL A 38 -11.34 -1.74 -12.98
C VAL A 38 -11.04 -3.21 -12.70
N PHE A 39 -9.92 -3.73 -13.20
CA PHE A 39 -9.44 -5.06 -12.84
C PHE A 39 -8.33 -4.95 -11.80
N ILE A 40 -8.56 -5.51 -10.60
CA ILE A 40 -7.62 -5.54 -9.49
C ILE A 40 -7.40 -7.00 -9.07
N PRO A 41 -6.39 -7.68 -9.62
CA PRO A 41 -6.19 -9.12 -9.39
C PRO A 41 -5.56 -9.45 -8.02
N SER A 42 -5.01 -8.47 -7.31
CA SER A 42 -4.31 -8.68 -6.04
C SER A 42 -4.82 -7.73 -4.97
N LEU A 43 -5.13 -8.27 -3.78
CA LEU A 43 -5.51 -7.54 -2.58
C LEU A 43 -6.60 -6.46 -2.78
N PRO A 44 -7.69 -6.72 -3.53
CA PRO A 44 -8.69 -5.71 -3.88
C PRO A 44 -9.36 -5.08 -2.65
N TYR A 45 -9.42 -5.79 -1.53
CA TYR A 45 -10.01 -5.29 -0.29
C TYR A 45 -9.30 -4.02 0.24
N ILE A 46 -8.00 -3.84 -0.01
CA ILE A 46 -7.27 -2.65 0.41
C ILE A 46 -7.82 -1.42 -0.31
N TYR A 47 -7.98 -1.50 -1.62
CA TYR A 47 -8.51 -0.40 -2.44
C TYR A 47 -9.99 -0.11 -2.13
N ILE A 48 -10.80 -1.17 -2.02
CA ILE A 48 -12.23 -1.06 -1.76
C ILE A 48 -12.48 -0.45 -0.39
N SER A 49 -11.71 -0.83 0.65
CA SER A 49 -11.93 -0.34 2.01
C SER A 49 -11.79 1.18 2.12
N HIS A 50 -10.81 1.77 1.45
CA HIS A 50 -10.63 3.23 1.43
C HIS A 50 -11.68 3.97 0.60
N ALA A 51 -12.32 3.29 -0.34
CA ALA A 51 -13.43 3.86 -1.11
C ALA A 51 -14.72 3.93 -0.30
N ILE A 52 -14.96 2.98 0.62
CA ILE A 52 -16.22 2.89 1.37
C ILE A 52 -16.14 3.38 2.80
N ASN A 53 -14.94 3.48 3.38
CA ASN A 53 -14.74 3.90 4.77
C ASN A 53 -13.94 5.18 4.87
N GLY A 54 -14.05 5.85 6.03
CA GLY A 54 -13.23 6.99 6.42
C GLY A 54 -12.43 6.67 7.68
N ALA A 55 -11.31 7.37 7.84
CA ALA A 55 -10.45 7.31 9.01
C ALA A 55 -10.10 8.74 9.49
N LEU A 56 -9.33 8.90 10.56
CA LEU A 56 -8.89 10.27 10.95
C LEU A 56 -8.06 10.90 9.83
N LEU A 57 -7.17 10.13 9.23
CA LEU A 57 -6.31 10.53 8.12
C LEU A 57 -6.58 9.61 6.92
N ARG A 58 -6.35 10.11 5.71
CA ARG A 58 -6.46 9.35 4.45
C ARG A 58 -5.12 9.29 3.74
N PRO A 59 -4.87 8.30 2.90
CA PRO A 59 -3.69 8.26 2.06
C PRO A 59 -3.60 9.51 1.18
N ALA A 60 -2.38 10.04 1.00
CA ALA A 60 -2.13 11.17 0.10
C ALA A 60 -0.73 11.07 -0.51
N ASP A 61 -0.62 11.46 -1.79
CA ASP A 61 0.64 11.44 -2.54
C ASP A 61 1.50 12.68 -2.23
N ASN A 62 1.87 12.82 -0.97
CA ASN A 62 2.72 13.89 -0.43
C ASN A 62 3.84 13.31 0.44
N GLU A 63 4.73 14.16 0.95
CA GLU A 63 5.89 13.74 1.76
C GLU A 63 5.50 13.03 3.07
N ARG A 64 4.32 13.30 3.62
CA ARG A 64 3.82 12.64 4.84
C ARG A 64 3.15 11.29 4.56
N GLY A 65 2.72 11.04 3.33
CA GLY A 65 1.93 9.90 2.93
C GLY A 65 0.44 9.99 3.30
N TRP A 66 0.00 11.10 3.94
CA TRP A 66 -1.38 11.26 4.40
C TRP A 66 -1.88 12.70 4.34
N ASP A 67 -3.18 12.84 4.37
CA ASP A 67 -3.90 14.10 4.55
C ASP A 67 -5.06 13.91 5.54
N TYR A 68 -5.68 15.01 5.98
CA TYR A 68 -6.83 14.94 6.86
C TYR A 68 -8.07 14.39 6.13
N ASP A 69 -8.77 13.46 6.80
CA ASP A 69 -10.06 12.93 6.35
C ASP A 69 -11.16 13.29 7.35
N MET A 70 -11.48 12.44 8.31
CA MET A 70 -12.46 12.74 9.36
C MET A 70 -11.91 13.71 10.41
N ALA A 71 -10.60 13.83 10.55
CA ALA A 71 -9.98 14.93 11.26
C ALA A 71 -9.86 16.18 10.38
N THR A 72 -9.82 17.38 11.01
CA THR A 72 -9.50 18.66 10.37
C THR A 72 -8.17 19.22 10.85
N GLY A 73 -7.56 18.61 11.85
CA GLY A 73 -6.29 18.97 12.41
C GLY A 73 -5.93 18.08 13.58
N HIS A 74 -4.65 18.10 13.95
CA HIS A 74 -4.17 17.43 15.17
C HIS A 74 -3.13 18.29 15.88
N ARG A 75 -2.93 18.00 17.15
CA ARG A 75 -1.86 18.56 17.98
C ARG A 75 -1.21 17.44 18.78
N ARG A 76 0.09 17.31 18.69
CA ARG A 76 0.86 16.49 19.62
C ARG A 76 1.06 17.28 20.90
N ILE A 77 0.49 16.81 22.01
CA ILE A 77 0.58 17.46 23.32
C ILE A 77 1.91 17.14 23.97
N ASP A 78 2.31 15.88 23.91
CA ASP A 78 3.59 15.35 24.37
C ASP A 78 3.98 14.11 23.54
N ASP A 79 5.01 13.38 23.97
CA ASP A 79 5.54 12.19 23.25
C ASP A 79 4.55 11.03 23.12
N LYS A 80 3.48 11.02 23.92
CA LYS A 80 2.50 9.92 24.02
C LYS A 80 1.06 10.36 23.82
N THR A 81 0.82 11.67 23.64
CA THR A 81 -0.52 12.23 23.64
C THR A 81 -0.79 13.04 22.38
N TYR A 82 -1.83 12.64 21.64
CA TYR A 82 -2.27 13.30 20.41
C TYR A 82 -3.74 13.73 20.54
N GLU A 83 -4.03 15.00 20.21
CA GLU A 83 -5.37 15.54 20.17
C GLU A 83 -5.78 15.78 18.73
N PHE A 84 -6.97 15.35 18.34
CA PHE A 84 -7.54 15.56 17.01
C PHE A 84 -8.83 16.37 17.10
N ARG A 85 -8.99 17.29 16.16
CA ARG A 85 -10.26 17.97 15.90
C ARG A 85 -10.99 17.24 14.78
N LEU A 86 -12.22 16.83 15.03
CA LEU A 86 -13.06 16.12 14.09
C LEU A 86 -13.80 17.08 13.17
N ARG A 87 -14.11 16.62 11.98
CA ARG A 87 -14.96 17.31 11.01
C ARG A 87 -16.39 17.34 11.53
N LYS A 88 -17.03 18.52 11.46
CA LYS A 88 -18.43 18.71 11.84
C LYS A 88 -19.36 18.38 10.67
N SER A 89 -20.61 18.05 10.98
CA SER A 89 -21.65 17.77 9.96
C SER A 89 -21.31 16.64 9.02
N VAL A 90 -20.59 15.63 9.49
CA VAL A 90 -20.32 14.38 8.80
C VAL A 90 -21.30 13.33 9.30
N PHE A 91 -21.79 12.52 8.36
CA PHE A 91 -22.70 11.42 8.65
C PHE A 91 -22.15 10.13 8.05
N PHE A 92 -22.37 9.02 8.75
CA PHE A 92 -22.20 7.72 8.15
C PHE A 92 -23.16 7.52 6.98
N GLN A 93 -22.88 6.56 6.14
CA GLN A 93 -23.69 6.24 4.97
C GLN A 93 -25.15 5.86 5.33
N ASP A 94 -25.40 5.37 6.54
CA ASP A 94 -26.73 5.07 7.08
C ASP A 94 -27.48 6.30 7.65
N GLY A 95 -26.84 7.49 7.60
CA GLY A 95 -27.38 8.74 8.09
C GLY A 95 -27.12 9.02 9.58
N THR A 96 -26.49 8.10 10.31
CA THR A 96 -26.09 8.38 11.71
C THR A 96 -24.93 9.39 11.78
N PRO A 97 -24.90 10.29 12.78
CA PRO A 97 -23.85 11.31 12.86
C PRO A 97 -22.51 10.71 13.26
N PHE A 98 -21.43 11.23 12.66
CA PHE A 98 -20.06 10.96 13.08
C PHE A 98 -19.59 12.04 14.06
N ASN A 99 -19.10 11.63 15.22
CA ASN A 99 -18.59 12.50 16.27
C ASN A 99 -17.57 11.79 17.17
N ALA A 100 -17.18 12.40 18.28
CA ALA A 100 -16.22 11.82 19.23
C ALA A 100 -16.69 10.48 19.84
N ASP A 101 -17.99 10.32 20.09
CA ASP A 101 -18.54 9.05 20.62
C ASP A 101 -18.36 7.92 19.61
N SER A 102 -18.54 8.18 18.30
CA SER A 102 -18.29 7.22 17.23
C SER A 102 -16.83 6.74 17.23
N VAL A 103 -15.88 7.67 17.41
CA VAL A 103 -14.46 7.31 17.47
C VAL A 103 -14.16 6.46 18.69
N VAL A 104 -14.66 6.85 19.89
CA VAL A 104 -14.45 6.10 21.12
C VAL A 104 -15.03 4.68 21.01
N GLU A 105 -16.23 4.53 20.44
CA GLU A 105 -16.84 3.21 20.23
C GLU A 105 -15.98 2.34 19.29
N ASN A 106 -15.57 2.87 18.14
CA ASN A 106 -14.73 2.14 17.19
C ASN A 106 -13.40 1.70 17.83
N MET A 107 -12.75 2.58 18.61
CA MET A 107 -11.50 2.25 19.29
C MET A 107 -11.67 1.19 20.40
N THR A 108 -12.86 1.09 20.98
CA THR A 108 -13.19 0.01 21.94
C THR A 108 -13.18 -1.36 21.27
N TYR A 109 -13.66 -1.44 20.03
CA TYR A 109 -13.57 -2.67 19.23
C TYR A 109 -12.14 -2.93 18.75
N PHE A 110 -11.44 -1.90 18.28
CA PHE A 110 -10.03 -2.00 17.86
C PHE A 110 -9.14 -2.59 18.95
N LYS A 111 -9.28 -2.14 20.19
CA LYS A 111 -8.47 -2.62 21.34
C LYS A 111 -8.65 -4.12 21.61
N LYS A 112 -9.76 -4.73 21.20
CA LYS A 112 -10.04 -6.17 21.38
C LYS A 112 -9.41 -7.06 20.30
N ALA A 113 -8.86 -6.48 19.25
CA ALA A 113 -8.36 -7.22 18.11
C ALA A 113 -6.94 -6.75 17.74
N PRO A 114 -5.93 -7.61 17.77
CA PRO A 114 -4.55 -7.23 17.53
C PRO A 114 -4.33 -6.83 16.06
N PHE A 115 -3.63 -5.73 15.85
CA PHE A 115 -3.16 -5.28 14.55
C PHE A 115 -1.66 -5.60 14.40
N LEU A 116 -1.34 -6.76 13.85
CA LEU A 116 -0.03 -7.40 13.96
C LEU A 116 1.10 -6.81 13.07
N PHE A 117 0.81 -5.80 12.25
CA PHE A 117 1.79 -5.30 11.28
C PHE A 117 2.66 -4.15 11.77
N THR A 118 2.18 -3.44 12.80
CA THR A 118 2.91 -2.35 13.45
C THR A 118 2.91 -2.54 14.97
N LYS A 119 3.20 -1.50 15.72
CA LYS A 119 3.11 -1.53 17.19
C LYS A 119 1.84 -0.89 17.74
N ILE A 120 0.92 -0.47 16.90
CA ILE A 120 -0.24 0.32 17.34
C ILE A 120 -1.11 -0.41 18.37
N ASP A 121 -1.31 -1.71 18.19
CA ASP A 121 -2.07 -2.56 19.12
C ASP A 121 -1.46 -2.65 20.51
N THR A 122 -0.13 -2.59 20.62
CA THR A 122 0.62 -2.67 21.89
C THR A 122 0.84 -1.31 22.53
N VAL A 123 0.92 -0.25 21.73
CA VAL A 123 1.20 1.10 22.25
C VAL A 123 -0.07 1.93 22.45
N PHE A 124 -1.18 1.60 21.81
CA PHE A 124 -2.46 2.28 22.05
C PHE A 124 -3.00 1.96 23.42
N ASP A 125 -3.11 2.98 24.29
CA ASP A 125 -3.68 2.83 25.61
C ASP A 125 -5.19 3.10 25.59
N ARG A 126 -5.58 4.32 25.28
CA ARG A 126 -6.99 4.73 25.24
C ARG A 126 -7.21 5.98 24.40
N VAL A 127 -8.47 6.24 24.08
CA VAL A 127 -8.96 7.49 23.52
C VAL A 127 -10.03 8.08 24.45
N GLU A 128 -10.02 9.39 24.62
CA GLU A 128 -10.98 10.12 25.43
C GLU A 128 -11.71 11.17 24.58
N LYS A 129 -13.01 11.27 24.78
CA LYS A 129 -13.82 12.38 24.29
C LYS A 129 -13.53 13.61 25.16
N ILE A 130 -13.07 14.69 24.54
CA ILE A 130 -12.89 16.00 25.21
C ILE A 130 -14.15 16.84 25.04
N ASP A 131 -14.68 16.88 23.82
CA ASP A 131 -16.00 17.43 23.48
C ASP A 131 -16.55 16.64 22.27
N ASP A 132 -17.69 17.03 21.70
CA ASP A 132 -18.33 16.28 20.61
C ASP A 132 -17.48 16.18 19.34
N PHE A 133 -16.50 17.07 19.16
CA PHE A 133 -15.63 17.12 17.97
C PHE A 133 -14.14 17.21 18.30
N THR A 134 -13.78 16.89 19.55
CA THR A 134 -12.38 16.82 19.99
C THR A 134 -12.14 15.53 20.74
N ILE A 135 -11.12 14.78 20.31
CA ILE A 135 -10.71 13.51 20.92
C ILE A 135 -9.24 13.57 21.27
N ARG A 136 -8.84 12.80 22.26
CA ARG A 136 -7.45 12.71 22.69
C ARG A 136 -7.04 11.24 22.83
N PHE A 137 -5.99 10.87 22.04
CA PHE A 137 -5.35 9.56 22.10
C PHE A 137 -4.19 9.56 23.09
N TYR A 138 -4.10 8.50 23.86
CA TYR A 138 -3.01 8.24 24.80
C TYR A 138 -2.30 6.97 24.38
N LEU A 139 -0.97 7.02 24.34
CA LEU A 139 -0.09 5.91 24.02
C LEU A 139 0.73 5.54 25.26
N SER A 140 1.09 4.27 25.39
CA SER A 140 1.93 3.79 26.50
C SER A 140 3.38 4.23 26.38
N GLU A 141 3.86 4.44 25.14
CA GLU A 141 5.23 4.91 24.84
C GLU A 141 5.25 5.89 23.65
N LYS A 142 6.39 6.57 23.46
CA LYS A 142 6.63 7.39 22.26
C LYS A 142 6.56 6.52 21.01
N TYR A 143 5.69 6.88 20.07
CA TYR A 143 5.47 6.14 18.84
C TYR A 143 5.33 7.08 17.64
N GLY A 144 6.40 7.14 16.84
CA GLY A 144 6.49 8.11 15.71
C GLY A 144 5.62 7.77 14.51
N GLN A 145 5.22 6.49 14.35
CA GLN A 145 4.39 6.02 13.23
C GLN A 145 2.89 6.18 13.50
N PHE A 146 2.46 6.68 14.66
CA PHE A 146 1.07 6.73 15.08
C PHE A 146 0.15 7.37 14.03
N LEU A 147 0.53 8.50 13.44
CA LEU A 147 -0.28 9.18 12.44
C LEU A 147 -0.48 8.32 11.18
N ASN A 148 0.56 7.65 10.70
CA ASN A 148 0.44 6.73 9.56
C ASN A 148 -0.48 5.55 9.86
N ASP A 149 -0.40 5.00 11.08
CA ASP A 149 -1.26 3.88 11.48
C ASP A 149 -2.74 4.27 11.59
N THR A 150 -3.04 5.53 11.93
CA THR A 150 -4.45 6.01 11.99
C THR A 150 -5.17 6.01 10.65
N ILE A 151 -4.45 5.90 9.53
CA ILE A 151 -5.04 5.71 8.19
C ILE A 151 -5.76 4.37 8.09
N TRP A 152 -5.26 3.34 8.77
CA TRP A 152 -5.83 2.00 8.79
C TRP A 152 -6.98 1.83 9.79
N ILE A 153 -7.13 2.76 10.74
CA ILE A 153 -8.20 2.72 11.74
C ILE A 153 -9.44 3.38 11.12
N GLN A 154 -10.14 2.60 10.30
CA GLN A 154 -11.34 3.02 9.60
C GLN A 154 -12.56 2.91 10.50
N PHE A 155 -13.51 3.85 10.38
CA PHE A 155 -14.68 3.94 11.22
C PHE A 155 -15.91 3.34 10.55
N TYR A 156 -16.70 2.66 11.36
CA TYR A 156 -17.92 1.98 10.97
C TYR A 156 -19.09 2.39 11.86
N THR A 157 -20.30 2.21 11.35
CA THR A 157 -21.52 2.45 12.15
C THR A 157 -21.57 1.54 13.36
N SER A 158 -22.16 2.05 14.46
CA SER A 158 -22.40 1.28 15.69
C SER A 158 -23.16 -0.03 15.42
N ALA A 159 -24.16 0.03 14.53
CA ALA A 159 -24.94 -1.15 14.13
C ALA A 159 -24.07 -2.24 13.49
N TYR A 160 -23.14 -1.85 12.61
CA TYR A 160 -22.25 -2.80 11.94
C TYR A 160 -21.21 -3.38 12.89
N LEU A 161 -20.61 -2.55 13.74
CA LEU A 161 -19.66 -2.99 14.77
C LEU A 161 -20.29 -4.01 15.73
N LYS A 162 -21.53 -3.80 16.16
CA LYS A 162 -22.26 -4.74 17.02
C LYS A 162 -22.56 -6.07 16.31
N LYS A 163 -22.80 -6.04 14.99
CA LYS A 163 -23.08 -7.21 14.18
C LYS A 163 -21.85 -8.08 13.91
N VAL A 164 -20.73 -7.47 13.46
CA VAL A 164 -19.57 -8.22 12.97
C VAL A 164 -18.36 -8.14 13.91
N GLY A 165 -18.23 -7.11 14.71
CA GLY A 165 -17.09 -6.83 15.55
C GLY A 165 -15.83 -6.46 14.75
N TRP A 166 -14.75 -6.13 15.47
CA TRP A 166 -13.43 -5.92 14.89
C TRP A 166 -12.66 -7.24 14.89
N ASN A 167 -12.14 -7.68 13.77
CA ASN A 167 -11.57 -9.03 13.60
C ASN A 167 -10.02 -9.08 13.59
N GLY A 168 -9.33 -7.96 13.88
CA GLY A 168 -7.86 -7.91 13.95
C GLY A 168 -7.14 -7.90 12.60
N LYS A 169 -7.85 -7.82 11.49
CA LYS A 169 -7.24 -7.72 10.15
C LYS A 169 -6.95 -6.27 9.79
N LEU A 170 -6.14 -6.05 8.76
CA LEU A 170 -5.80 -4.71 8.23
C LEU A 170 -7.05 -3.89 7.88
N THR A 171 -8.04 -4.53 7.31
CA THR A 171 -9.33 -3.93 6.98
C THR A 171 -10.39 -4.53 7.90
N CYS A 172 -10.56 -3.92 9.02
CA CYS A 172 -11.55 -4.34 10.00
C CYS A 172 -12.59 -3.26 10.25
N PRO A 173 -13.82 -3.69 10.51
CA PRO A 173 -14.36 -5.00 10.25
C PRO A 173 -14.31 -5.34 8.76
N ASN A 174 -14.39 -6.60 8.41
CA ASN A 174 -14.28 -7.04 7.02
C ASN A 174 -15.42 -6.51 6.13
N LEU A 175 -15.20 -6.49 4.83
CA LEU A 175 -16.17 -6.06 3.82
C LEU A 175 -17.01 -7.25 3.33
N ALA A 176 -17.53 -8.03 4.27
CA ALA A 176 -18.18 -9.31 3.98
C ALA A 176 -19.59 -9.17 3.39
N GLU A 177 -20.18 -7.98 3.49
CA GLU A 177 -21.54 -7.76 2.99
C GLU A 177 -21.78 -6.35 2.49
N PRO A 178 -22.62 -6.17 1.48
CA PRO A 178 -23.10 -4.86 1.03
C PRO A 178 -23.85 -4.11 2.12
N GLY A 179 -23.71 -2.77 2.12
CA GLY A 179 -24.48 -1.91 3.02
C GLY A 179 -23.85 -0.55 3.26
N PRO A 180 -24.64 0.36 3.86
CA PRO A 180 -24.22 1.73 4.14
C PRO A 180 -23.49 1.84 5.50
N TYR A 181 -22.36 1.19 5.64
CA TYR A 181 -21.71 1.00 6.95
C TYR A 181 -20.53 1.93 7.23
N GLY A 182 -20.02 2.62 6.23
CA GLY A 182 -18.81 3.43 6.31
C GLY A 182 -19.05 4.94 6.27
N LEU A 183 -17.95 5.69 6.07
CA LEU A 183 -17.89 7.15 5.94
C LEU A 183 -17.37 7.61 4.59
N GLY A 184 -17.06 6.67 3.69
CA GLY A 184 -16.38 6.94 2.43
C GLY A 184 -17.28 7.50 1.32
N PRO A 185 -16.66 7.91 0.19
CA PRO A 185 -17.35 8.45 -0.96
C PRO A 185 -18.20 7.43 -1.71
N TYR A 186 -18.01 6.13 -1.49
CA TYR A 186 -18.75 5.07 -2.13
C TYR A 186 -19.38 4.11 -1.11
N ILE A 187 -20.52 3.53 -1.49
CA ILE A 187 -21.23 2.49 -0.74
C ILE A 187 -21.00 1.16 -1.45
N LEU A 188 -20.69 0.11 -0.70
CA LEU A 188 -20.63 -1.26 -1.22
C LEU A 188 -22.04 -1.74 -1.56
N LYS A 189 -22.35 -1.85 -2.86
CA LYS A 189 -23.66 -2.21 -3.37
C LYS A 189 -23.84 -3.71 -3.58
N ALA A 190 -22.79 -4.39 -4.07
CA ALA A 190 -22.80 -5.82 -4.35
C ALA A 190 -21.38 -6.40 -4.25
N GLY A 191 -21.32 -7.71 -4.00
CA GLY A 191 -20.07 -8.42 -3.83
C GLY A 191 -19.53 -8.33 -2.39
N TYR A 192 -18.32 -8.83 -2.20
CA TYR A 192 -17.58 -8.78 -0.93
C TYR A 192 -16.08 -8.84 -1.20
N ALA A 193 -15.27 -8.32 -0.26
CA ALA A 193 -13.83 -8.50 -0.24
C ALA A 193 -13.37 -8.64 1.23
N GLU A 194 -12.78 -9.78 1.57
CA GLU A 194 -12.41 -10.13 2.93
C GLU A 194 -11.09 -10.92 2.97
N GLY A 195 -9.97 -10.20 3.14
CA GLY A 195 -8.66 -10.83 3.12
C GLY A 195 -8.38 -11.52 1.77
N ASP A 196 -8.23 -12.85 1.80
CA ASP A 196 -8.01 -13.68 0.62
C ASP A 196 -9.32 -14.23 -0.02
N ARG A 197 -10.48 -13.82 0.50
CA ARG A 197 -11.81 -14.18 0.00
C ARG A 197 -12.46 -12.96 -0.63
N GLN A 198 -12.90 -13.09 -1.87
CA GLN A 198 -13.50 -12.00 -2.63
C GLN A 198 -14.53 -12.52 -3.62
N ALA A 199 -15.54 -11.71 -3.89
CA ALA A 199 -16.44 -11.95 -5.01
C ALA A 199 -15.70 -11.63 -6.32
N PRO A 200 -15.93 -12.35 -7.43
CA PRO A 200 -15.35 -12.06 -8.73
C PRO A 200 -15.59 -10.63 -9.22
N GLU A 201 -16.71 -10.05 -8.78
CA GLU A 201 -17.13 -8.70 -9.07
C GLU A 201 -17.62 -8.01 -7.79
N VAL A 202 -17.15 -6.77 -7.57
CA VAL A 202 -17.58 -5.89 -6.48
C VAL A 202 -18.08 -4.58 -7.07
N VAL A 203 -19.30 -4.17 -6.70
CA VAL A 203 -19.93 -2.95 -7.20
C VAL A 203 -20.02 -1.91 -6.11
N LEU A 204 -19.49 -0.73 -6.39
CA LEU A 204 -19.53 0.45 -5.55
C LEU A 204 -20.42 1.51 -6.21
N VAL A 205 -21.28 2.16 -5.43
CA VAL A 205 -22.11 3.28 -5.90
C VAL A 205 -21.80 4.54 -5.12
N ALA A 206 -21.90 5.68 -5.76
CA ALA A 206 -21.66 6.99 -5.18
C ALA A 206 -22.48 7.21 -3.89
N ASN A 207 -21.83 7.69 -2.83
CA ASN A 207 -22.49 8.11 -1.61
C ASN A 207 -23.03 9.54 -1.81
N PRO A 208 -24.35 9.76 -1.89
CA PRO A 208 -24.93 11.08 -2.15
C PRO A 208 -24.74 12.04 -1.00
N ASN A 209 -24.44 11.56 0.19
CA ASN A 209 -24.28 12.32 1.42
C ASN A 209 -22.81 12.45 1.85
N TYR A 210 -21.84 12.19 0.94
CA TYR A 210 -20.43 12.34 1.26
C TYR A 210 -20.10 13.80 1.63
N TRP A 211 -19.28 13.99 2.63
CA TRP A 211 -18.98 15.30 3.19
C TRP A 211 -18.19 16.23 2.27
N ASP A 212 -17.36 15.67 1.35
CA ASP A 212 -16.59 16.48 0.40
C ASP A 212 -17.42 16.70 -0.88
N PRO A 213 -17.77 17.96 -1.20
CA PRO A 213 -18.60 18.25 -2.36
C PRO A 213 -17.91 17.95 -3.71
N ASN A 214 -16.60 17.78 -3.72
CA ASN A 214 -15.83 17.43 -4.93
C ASN A 214 -15.86 15.92 -5.23
N TYR A 215 -16.39 15.09 -4.34
CA TYR A 215 -16.41 13.63 -4.44
C TYR A 215 -17.78 13.06 -4.04
N PRO A 216 -18.13 11.86 -4.54
CA PRO A 216 -17.47 11.14 -5.62
C PRO A 216 -17.72 11.78 -6.99
N LYS A 217 -16.83 11.57 -7.97
CA LYS A 217 -17.00 12.07 -9.35
C LYS A 217 -17.68 11.06 -10.25
N ILE A 218 -17.57 9.78 -9.96
CA ILE A 218 -18.11 8.66 -10.73
C ILE A 218 -19.31 8.08 -9.99
N GLU A 219 -20.39 7.78 -10.70
CA GLU A 219 -21.61 7.23 -10.08
C GLU A 219 -21.44 5.77 -9.69
N THR A 220 -20.81 4.96 -10.54
CA THR A 220 -20.61 3.52 -10.32
C THR A 220 -19.18 3.11 -10.61
N ILE A 221 -18.60 2.30 -9.72
CA ILE A 221 -17.32 1.62 -9.94
C ILE A 221 -17.57 0.12 -9.83
N THR A 222 -17.20 -0.63 -10.88
CA THR A 222 -17.14 -2.09 -10.82
C THR A 222 -15.70 -2.52 -10.74
N VAL A 223 -15.37 -3.26 -9.68
CA VAL A 223 -14.07 -3.87 -9.48
C VAL A 223 -14.16 -5.35 -9.81
N TYR A 224 -13.50 -5.78 -10.87
CA TYR A 224 -13.27 -7.18 -11.16
C TYR A 224 -12.04 -7.64 -10.39
N THR A 225 -12.18 -8.71 -9.62
CA THR A 225 -11.11 -9.29 -8.81
C THR A 225 -10.56 -10.57 -9.45
N GLU A 226 -11.42 -11.24 -10.25
CA GLU A 226 -11.11 -12.46 -10.98
C GLU A 226 -11.49 -12.28 -12.44
N MET A 227 -10.52 -12.33 -13.31
CA MET A 227 -10.70 -12.29 -14.76
C MET A 227 -9.51 -12.99 -15.42
N ASP A 228 -9.75 -13.75 -16.46
CA ASP A 228 -8.65 -14.26 -17.28
C ASP A 228 -7.84 -13.10 -17.84
N THR A 229 -6.52 -13.14 -17.65
CA THR A 229 -5.63 -12.03 -18.01
C THR A 229 -5.66 -11.71 -19.50
N LYS A 230 -5.86 -12.72 -20.37
CA LYS A 230 -5.97 -12.50 -21.83
C LYS A 230 -7.27 -11.78 -22.17
N ILE A 231 -8.38 -12.19 -21.53
CA ILE A 231 -9.69 -11.52 -21.69
C ILE A 231 -9.61 -10.08 -21.16
N ALA A 232 -8.98 -9.86 -20.02
CA ALA A 232 -8.79 -8.52 -19.47
C ALA A 232 -8.00 -7.62 -20.45
N MET A 233 -6.92 -8.15 -21.03
CA MET A 233 -6.15 -7.43 -22.05
C MET A 233 -6.93 -7.13 -23.32
N GLU A 234 -7.73 -8.06 -23.81
CA GLU A 234 -8.62 -7.82 -24.96
C GLU A 234 -9.65 -6.74 -24.62
N ASN A 235 -10.22 -6.78 -23.42
CA ASN A 235 -11.24 -5.82 -23.01
C ASN A 235 -10.69 -4.40 -22.85
N VAL A 236 -9.47 -4.20 -22.34
CA VAL A 236 -8.89 -2.87 -22.15
C VAL A 236 -8.27 -2.30 -23.44
N PHE A 237 -7.71 -3.14 -24.31
CA PHE A 237 -7.00 -2.67 -25.51
C PHE A 237 -7.85 -2.61 -26.78
N ASP A 238 -8.79 -3.53 -26.93
CA ASP A 238 -9.46 -3.78 -28.21
C ASP A 238 -10.96 -3.45 -28.17
N LYS A 239 -11.50 -3.07 -26.97
CA LYS A 239 -12.92 -2.74 -26.81
C LYS A 239 -13.09 -1.48 -25.96
N ASP A 240 -13.89 -0.53 -26.46
CA ASP A 240 -14.15 0.71 -25.73
C ASP A 240 -15.09 0.48 -24.53
N GLY A 241 -14.71 0.99 -23.36
CA GLY A 241 -15.53 1.00 -22.13
C GLY A 241 -15.94 -0.38 -21.58
N VAL A 242 -15.31 -1.48 -22.04
CA VAL A 242 -15.56 -2.81 -21.48
C VAL A 242 -14.73 -3.04 -20.23
N LEU A 243 -13.47 -2.57 -20.23
CA LEU A 243 -12.61 -2.47 -19.08
C LEU A 243 -11.81 -1.16 -19.21
N ASP A 244 -11.77 -0.36 -18.14
CA ASP A 244 -11.20 0.98 -18.22
C ASP A 244 -9.81 1.06 -17.63
N ILE A 245 -9.49 0.31 -16.58
CA ILE A 245 -8.20 0.37 -15.90
C ILE A 245 -7.75 -1.04 -15.52
N MET A 246 -6.49 -1.38 -15.83
CA MET A 246 -5.85 -2.59 -15.32
C MET A 246 -4.33 -2.46 -15.25
N PRO A 247 -3.66 -3.14 -14.30
CA PRO A 247 -2.21 -3.29 -14.31
C PRO A 247 -1.79 -4.19 -15.48
N ILE A 248 -0.70 -3.81 -16.16
CA ILE A 248 -0.19 -4.57 -17.31
C ILE A 248 1.27 -4.99 -17.12
N PRO A 249 1.67 -6.15 -17.64
CA PRO A 249 3.08 -6.53 -17.68
C PRO A 249 3.92 -5.51 -18.46
N PHE A 250 5.14 -5.26 -18.02
CA PHE A 250 6.07 -4.31 -18.67
C PHE A 250 6.32 -4.65 -20.15
N SER A 251 6.33 -5.94 -20.49
CA SER A 251 6.61 -6.42 -21.86
C SER A 251 5.57 -6.00 -22.89
N ILE A 252 4.37 -5.65 -22.45
CA ILE A 252 3.27 -5.28 -23.36
C ILE A 252 2.93 -3.79 -23.32
N LYS A 253 3.72 -2.96 -22.65
CA LYS A 253 3.46 -1.52 -22.55
C LYS A 253 3.28 -0.82 -23.91
N CYS A 254 3.98 -1.27 -24.93
CA CYS A 254 3.83 -0.74 -26.30
C CYS A 254 2.44 -0.96 -26.88
N ARG A 255 1.70 -2.02 -26.45
CA ARG A 255 0.33 -2.28 -26.89
C ARG A 255 -0.62 -1.15 -26.44
N ALA A 256 -0.40 -0.58 -25.24
CA ALA A 256 -1.18 0.56 -24.77
C ALA A 256 -1.01 1.79 -25.65
N GLY A 257 0.21 2.05 -26.14
CA GLY A 257 0.47 3.13 -27.08
C GLY A 257 -0.14 2.91 -28.49
N ALA A 258 -0.29 1.65 -28.91
CA ALA A 258 -0.88 1.26 -30.20
C ALA A 258 -2.41 1.09 -30.14
N SER A 259 -3.00 0.95 -28.98
CA SER A 259 -4.45 0.75 -28.82
C SER A 259 -5.23 1.99 -29.24
N PRO A 260 -6.38 1.84 -29.95
CA PRO A 260 -7.28 2.95 -30.21
C PRO A 260 -8.01 3.43 -28.94
N TYR A 261 -8.19 2.57 -27.93
CA TYR A 261 -9.00 2.81 -26.73
C TYR A 261 -8.19 3.08 -25.47
N ALA A 262 -7.03 2.45 -25.32
CA ALA A 262 -6.21 2.60 -24.11
C ALA A 262 -5.02 3.55 -24.31
N LYS A 263 -4.57 4.15 -23.19
CA LYS A 263 -3.29 4.87 -23.04
C LYS A 263 -2.45 4.19 -21.99
N LEU A 264 -1.13 4.31 -22.12
CA LEU A 264 -0.19 3.89 -21.09
C LEU A 264 -0.13 4.94 -19.97
N VAL A 265 -0.26 4.49 -18.73
CA VAL A 265 0.05 5.28 -17.54
C VAL A 265 1.15 4.55 -16.77
N SER A 266 2.32 5.19 -16.67
CA SER A 266 3.46 4.68 -15.91
C SER A 266 3.95 5.75 -14.96
N VAL A 267 4.05 5.40 -13.67
CA VAL A 267 4.55 6.29 -12.62
C VAL A 267 5.54 5.57 -11.73
N PRO A 268 6.58 6.25 -11.22
CA PRO A 268 7.42 5.70 -10.17
C PRO A 268 6.58 5.27 -8.98
N SER A 269 6.89 4.09 -8.41
CA SER A 269 6.13 3.50 -7.31
C SER A 269 6.99 3.26 -6.07
N THR A 270 6.36 3.30 -4.89
CA THR A 270 6.98 2.86 -3.64
C THR A 270 7.02 1.34 -3.52
N ASP A 271 6.52 0.59 -4.51
CA ASP A 271 6.65 -0.87 -4.59
C ASP A 271 8.09 -1.32 -4.60
N SER A 272 8.29 -2.50 -4.06
CA SER A 272 9.57 -3.20 -4.07
C SER A 272 9.37 -4.67 -4.43
N ILE A 273 10.42 -5.30 -4.91
CA ILE A 273 10.46 -6.76 -5.10
C ILE A 273 11.43 -7.32 -4.08
N ALA A 274 10.88 -8.04 -3.10
CA ALA A 274 11.67 -8.67 -2.07
C ALA A 274 12.20 -10.02 -2.55
N ILE A 275 13.51 -10.15 -2.59
CA ILE A 275 14.17 -11.45 -2.75
C ILE A 275 14.89 -11.76 -1.45
N GLN A 276 14.19 -12.48 -0.59
CA GLN A 276 14.70 -12.85 0.73
C GLN A 276 15.68 -13.99 0.63
N MET A 277 16.79 -13.86 1.34
CA MET A 277 17.75 -14.95 1.57
C MET A 277 17.39 -15.63 2.88
N ASN A 278 17.29 -16.96 2.87
CA ASN A 278 17.01 -17.73 4.08
C ASN A 278 18.28 -17.86 4.93
N LEU A 279 18.50 -16.92 5.83
CA LEU A 279 19.67 -16.90 6.73
C LEU A 279 19.43 -17.70 8.00
N ARG A 280 18.29 -18.36 8.17
CA ARG A 280 17.94 -19.14 9.36
C ARG A 280 18.21 -20.63 9.17
N ASN A 281 17.78 -21.17 8.05
CA ASN A 281 17.88 -22.61 7.74
C ASN A 281 18.09 -22.92 6.26
N GLY A 282 18.50 -21.92 5.46
CA GLY A 282 18.91 -22.09 4.07
C GLY A 282 20.35 -22.59 3.91
N HIS A 283 20.88 -22.45 2.70
CA HIS A 283 22.24 -22.89 2.37
C HIS A 283 23.29 -22.21 3.25
N LYS A 284 24.16 -23.00 3.91
CA LYS A 284 25.12 -22.50 4.90
C LYS A 284 26.05 -21.38 4.39
N ARG A 285 26.41 -21.41 3.10
CA ARG A 285 27.24 -20.34 2.51
C ARG A 285 26.56 -18.98 2.50
N LEU A 286 25.22 -18.90 2.57
CA LEU A 286 24.50 -17.63 2.70
C LEU A 286 24.75 -16.94 4.06
N LEU A 287 25.23 -17.66 5.06
CA LEU A 287 25.61 -17.07 6.36
C LEU A 287 26.88 -16.22 6.23
N ASP A 288 27.73 -16.47 5.24
CA ASP A 288 28.89 -15.64 4.95
C ASP A 288 28.49 -14.35 4.23
N LYS A 289 28.75 -13.22 4.87
CA LYS A 289 28.53 -11.88 4.31
C LYS A 289 29.20 -11.70 2.94
N LYS A 290 30.41 -12.23 2.74
CA LYS A 290 31.14 -12.13 1.46
C LYS A 290 30.36 -12.78 0.32
N VAL A 291 29.71 -13.92 0.60
CA VAL A 291 28.87 -14.62 -0.39
C VAL A 291 27.63 -13.79 -0.74
N ARG A 292 26.96 -13.20 0.24
CA ARG A 292 25.77 -12.36 -0.01
C ARG A 292 26.10 -11.09 -0.81
N VAL A 293 27.19 -10.42 -0.46
CA VAL A 293 27.70 -9.26 -1.21
C VAL A 293 28.07 -9.67 -2.63
N ALA A 294 28.77 -10.79 -2.80
CA ALA A 294 29.16 -11.31 -4.12
C ALA A 294 27.95 -11.65 -4.99
N LEU A 295 26.89 -12.25 -4.43
CA LEU A 295 25.63 -12.51 -5.14
C LEU A 295 24.99 -11.21 -5.66
N ASN A 296 24.93 -10.17 -4.84
CA ASN A 296 24.40 -8.87 -5.24
C ASN A 296 25.27 -8.18 -6.30
N ARG A 297 26.60 -8.25 -6.18
CA ARG A 297 27.55 -7.70 -7.18
C ARG A 297 27.50 -8.41 -8.51
N ALA A 298 27.08 -9.68 -8.53
CA ALA A 298 26.99 -10.47 -9.75
C ALA A 298 25.79 -10.13 -10.64
N ILE A 299 24.79 -9.42 -10.10
CA ILE A 299 23.57 -9.04 -10.83
C ILE A 299 23.72 -7.65 -11.42
N ASP A 300 23.67 -7.56 -12.74
CA ASP A 300 23.65 -6.29 -13.46
C ASP A 300 22.23 -5.68 -13.41
N GLN A 301 21.98 -4.85 -12.40
CA GLN A 301 20.67 -4.22 -12.20
C GLN A 301 20.28 -3.30 -13.37
N ALA A 302 21.23 -2.58 -13.98
CA ALA A 302 20.94 -1.69 -15.10
C ALA A 302 20.46 -2.48 -16.32
N LEU A 303 21.15 -3.58 -16.62
CA LEU A 303 20.74 -4.50 -17.70
C LEU A 303 19.42 -5.22 -17.38
N LEU A 304 19.20 -5.58 -16.10
CA LEU A 304 17.95 -6.18 -15.64
C LEU A 304 16.77 -5.20 -15.81
N LEU A 305 16.96 -3.91 -15.43
CA LEU A 305 15.99 -2.86 -15.64
C LEU A 305 15.63 -2.71 -17.12
N GLN A 306 16.60 -2.69 -18.01
CA GLN A 306 16.34 -2.56 -19.44
C GLN A 306 15.63 -3.78 -20.04
N ARG A 307 16.05 -4.99 -19.69
CA ARG A 307 15.62 -6.23 -20.39
C ARG A 307 14.41 -6.91 -19.75
N ALA A 308 14.30 -6.88 -18.42
CA ALA A 308 13.20 -7.52 -17.72
C ALA A 308 12.08 -6.52 -17.41
N TYR A 309 12.43 -5.29 -17.00
CA TYR A 309 11.45 -4.25 -16.66
C TYR A 309 11.13 -3.33 -17.85
N TYR A 310 11.79 -3.50 -19.00
CA TYR A 310 11.61 -2.63 -20.17
C TYR A 310 11.79 -1.14 -19.86
N GLY A 311 12.67 -0.82 -18.91
CA GLY A 311 12.93 0.53 -18.43
C GLY A 311 11.94 1.07 -17.38
N GLU A 312 10.96 0.25 -16.97
CA GLU A 312 9.93 0.65 -16.01
C GLU A 312 10.36 0.39 -14.57
N GLY A 313 11.15 1.30 -14.02
CA GLY A 313 11.63 1.19 -12.64
C GLY A 313 12.87 2.02 -12.34
N ILE A 314 13.45 1.80 -11.18
CA ILE A 314 14.61 2.52 -10.66
C ILE A 314 15.62 1.52 -10.10
N VAL A 315 16.89 1.64 -10.49
CA VAL A 315 18.00 0.91 -9.85
C VAL A 315 18.17 1.41 -8.41
N THR A 316 18.27 0.49 -7.45
CA THR A 316 18.35 0.84 -6.03
C THR A 316 19.43 0.01 -5.32
N PRO A 317 20.14 0.57 -4.32
CA PRO A 317 21.14 -0.15 -3.53
C PRO A 317 20.55 -1.07 -2.46
N THR A 318 19.27 -0.89 -2.10
CA THR A 318 18.59 -1.68 -1.06
C THR A 318 17.16 -2.04 -1.48
N LEU A 319 16.48 -2.86 -0.67
CA LEU A 319 15.08 -3.22 -0.89
C LEU A 319 14.14 -2.00 -0.83
N ALA A 320 14.42 -1.05 0.07
CA ALA A 320 13.53 0.10 0.27
C ALA A 320 13.52 1.01 -0.97
N SER A 321 12.31 1.34 -1.45
CA SER A 321 12.14 2.27 -2.57
C SER A 321 12.82 3.61 -2.28
N PRO A 322 13.58 4.17 -3.24
CA PRO A 322 14.18 5.49 -3.10
C PRO A 322 13.17 6.63 -3.03
N LEU A 323 11.88 6.34 -3.18
CA LEU A 323 10.81 7.33 -3.07
C LEU A 323 10.34 7.55 -1.64
N PHE A 324 10.65 6.64 -0.70
CA PHE A 324 10.28 6.82 0.69
C PHE A 324 10.98 8.00 1.35
N PRO A 325 10.27 8.77 2.22
CA PRO A 325 10.90 9.78 3.06
C PRO A 325 12.00 9.16 3.95
N GLY A 326 13.07 9.91 4.17
CA GLY A 326 14.25 9.43 4.91
C GLY A 326 15.13 8.47 4.12
N VAL A 327 14.60 7.68 3.21
CA VAL A 327 15.34 6.75 2.34
C VAL A 327 15.98 7.48 1.16
N ARG A 328 15.28 8.42 0.54
CA ARG A 328 15.71 9.19 -0.63
C ARG A 328 17.06 9.87 -0.42
N GLU A 329 17.28 10.47 0.73
CA GLU A 329 18.51 11.17 1.07
C GLU A 329 19.68 10.21 1.28
N VAL A 330 19.41 9.04 1.83
CA VAL A 330 20.43 8.00 2.08
C VAL A 330 20.87 7.32 0.80
N VAL A 331 19.91 6.97 -0.07
CA VAL A 331 20.17 6.27 -1.34
C VAL A 331 21.14 7.04 -2.23
N LYS A 332 21.11 8.37 -2.22
CA LYS A 332 22.04 9.21 -2.97
C LYS A 332 23.51 8.96 -2.62
N ASN A 333 23.77 8.47 -1.41
CA ASN A 333 25.12 8.23 -0.89
C ASN A 333 25.50 6.74 -0.88
N LEU A 334 24.62 5.84 -1.35
CA LEU A 334 24.86 4.41 -1.49
C LEU A 334 24.92 4.04 -2.97
N ARG A 335 25.97 3.33 -3.37
CA ARG A 335 26.09 2.85 -4.74
C ARG A 335 25.38 1.49 -4.90
N PRO A 336 24.65 1.23 -6.00
CA PRO A 336 24.19 -0.11 -6.30
C PRO A 336 25.36 -1.10 -6.31
N TYR A 337 25.16 -2.32 -5.82
CA TYR A 337 26.22 -3.33 -5.74
C TYR A 337 26.85 -3.66 -7.09
N SER A 338 26.11 -3.52 -8.17
CA SER A 338 26.52 -3.85 -9.54
C SER A 338 27.24 -2.72 -10.29
N GLU A 339 27.60 -1.61 -9.64
CA GLU A 339 28.49 -0.60 -10.26
C GLU A 339 29.90 -1.17 -10.42
N ILE A 340 30.16 -1.77 -11.57
CA ILE A 340 31.38 -2.53 -11.88
C ILE A 340 32.36 -1.63 -12.62
N GLN A 341 33.56 -1.43 -12.05
CA GLN A 341 34.63 -0.67 -12.70
C GLN A 341 35.38 -1.49 -13.80
N ASN A 342 35.55 -2.80 -13.60
CA ASN A 342 36.15 -3.71 -14.58
C ASN A 342 35.40 -5.05 -14.61
N PRO A 343 34.56 -5.31 -15.65
CA PRO A 343 33.69 -6.48 -15.69
C PRO A 343 34.40 -7.83 -15.65
N LYS A 344 35.64 -7.95 -16.17
CA LYS A 344 36.36 -9.23 -16.23
C LYS A 344 36.99 -9.56 -14.88
N GLU A 345 37.77 -8.67 -14.31
CA GLU A 345 38.44 -8.87 -13.02
C GLU A 345 37.44 -9.15 -11.91
N ILE A 346 36.34 -8.39 -11.86
CA ILE A 346 35.29 -8.62 -10.90
C ILE A 346 34.62 -9.97 -11.09
N ARG A 347 34.40 -10.39 -12.34
CA ARG A 347 33.81 -11.72 -12.61
C ARG A 347 34.71 -12.85 -12.11
N ASP A 348 36.03 -12.75 -12.26
CA ASP A 348 36.96 -13.75 -11.79
C ASP A 348 37.06 -13.77 -10.25
N GLU A 349 37.04 -12.58 -9.59
CA GLU A 349 36.88 -12.46 -8.14
C GLU A 349 35.60 -13.16 -7.65
N LEU A 350 34.46 -12.83 -8.26
CA LEU A 350 33.16 -13.36 -7.89
C LEU A 350 33.07 -14.88 -8.10
N LYS A 351 33.67 -15.41 -9.16
CA LYS A 351 33.81 -16.86 -9.36
C LYS A 351 34.58 -17.52 -8.23
N GLY A 352 35.69 -16.92 -7.77
CA GLY A 352 36.44 -17.43 -6.63
C GLY A 352 35.56 -17.57 -5.37
N ILE A 353 34.61 -16.68 -5.18
CA ILE A 353 33.70 -16.69 -4.03
C ILE A 353 32.49 -17.59 -4.25
N LEU A 354 31.90 -17.63 -5.45
CA LEU A 354 30.55 -18.15 -5.68
C LEU A 354 30.52 -19.51 -6.40
N ASN A 355 31.57 -19.91 -7.08
CA ASN A 355 31.59 -21.12 -7.93
C ASN A 355 31.09 -22.37 -7.19
N GLY A 356 30.29 -23.18 -7.89
CA GLY A 356 29.70 -24.42 -7.38
C GLY A 356 28.53 -24.22 -6.41
N LEU A 357 28.06 -22.98 -6.18
CA LEU A 357 26.89 -22.72 -5.36
C LEU A 357 25.62 -23.07 -6.14
N THR A 358 24.78 -23.91 -5.53
CA THR A 358 23.43 -24.21 -6.05
C THR A 358 22.41 -23.72 -5.02
N LEU A 359 21.47 -22.87 -5.42
CA LEU A 359 20.46 -22.25 -4.55
C LEU A 359 19.06 -22.68 -4.99
N LYS A 360 18.25 -23.12 -4.04
CA LYS A 360 16.83 -23.44 -4.22
C LYS A 360 15.99 -22.17 -4.13
N VAL A 361 15.18 -21.94 -5.15
CA VAL A 361 14.37 -20.72 -5.29
C VAL A 361 12.90 -21.07 -5.25
N ILE A 362 12.14 -20.44 -4.37
CA ILE A 362 10.66 -20.45 -4.42
C ILE A 362 10.20 -19.11 -4.99
N THR A 363 9.34 -19.15 -6.00
CA THR A 363 8.85 -17.95 -6.65
C THR A 363 7.49 -18.15 -7.30
N LEU A 364 6.78 -17.03 -7.49
CA LEU A 364 5.59 -16.98 -8.33
C LEU A 364 6.00 -16.97 -9.81
N ASP A 365 5.21 -17.61 -10.66
CA ASP A 365 5.42 -17.69 -12.11
C ASP A 365 5.50 -16.30 -12.76
N ARG A 366 4.71 -15.35 -12.26
CA ARG A 366 4.70 -13.95 -12.73
C ARG A 366 6.05 -13.23 -12.56
N PHE A 367 6.97 -13.72 -11.71
CA PHE A 367 8.30 -13.14 -11.52
C PHE A 367 9.41 -13.85 -12.34
N MET A 368 9.07 -14.87 -13.09
CA MET A 368 10.07 -15.62 -13.88
C MET A 368 10.80 -14.76 -14.92
N PHE A 369 10.20 -13.66 -15.38
CA PHE A 369 10.86 -12.71 -16.27
C PHE A 369 12.08 -12.03 -15.62
N ILE A 370 12.02 -11.75 -14.30
CA ILE A 370 13.12 -11.20 -13.51
C ILE A 370 14.17 -12.28 -13.28
N TRP A 371 13.75 -13.48 -12.87
CA TRP A 371 14.63 -14.60 -12.59
C TRP A 371 15.45 -15.04 -13.80
N LYS A 372 14.93 -14.95 -15.02
CA LYS A 372 15.70 -15.23 -16.24
C LYS A 372 16.94 -14.33 -16.34
N GLY A 373 16.83 -13.06 -15.98
CA GLY A 373 17.95 -12.13 -15.94
C GLY A 373 18.95 -12.46 -14.82
N ILE A 374 18.44 -12.66 -13.61
CA ILE A 374 19.27 -13.02 -12.44
C ILE A 374 20.03 -14.33 -12.70
N ALA A 375 19.33 -15.38 -13.17
CA ALA A 375 19.95 -16.68 -13.45
C ALA A 375 21.04 -16.60 -14.53
N ARG A 376 20.84 -15.76 -15.55
CA ARG A 376 21.86 -15.51 -16.59
C ARG A 376 23.14 -14.91 -15.97
N ASP A 377 23.00 -13.93 -15.09
CA ASP A 377 24.15 -13.23 -14.51
C ASP A 377 24.84 -14.10 -13.45
N LEU A 378 24.12 -14.78 -12.60
CA LEU A 378 24.67 -15.70 -11.60
C LEU A 378 25.37 -16.91 -12.23
N ARG A 379 24.89 -17.42 -13.37
CA ARG A 379 25.55 -18.52 -14.11
C ARG A 379 26.96 -18.13 -14.59
N LYS A 380 27.20 -16.85 -14.93
CA LYS A 380 28.52 -16.35 -15.35
C LYS A 380 29.58 -16.47 -14.26
N VAL A 381 29.16 -16.56 -13.02
CA VAL A 381 30.01 -16.68 -11.82
C VAL A 381 29.92 -18.07 -11.16
N GLY A 382 29.31 -19.03 -11.84
CA GLY A 382 29.28 -20.43 -11.40
C GLY A 382 28.18 -20.79 -10.41
N VAL A 383 27.14 -19.93 -10.26
CA VAL A 383 25.96 -20.21 -9.43
C VAL A 383 24.85 -20.83 -10.26
N LYS A 384 24.23 -21.89 -9.74
CA LYS A 384 23.06 -22.54 -10.30
C LYS A 384 21.83 -22.22 -9.44
N LEU A 385 20.71 -21.92 -10.08
CA LEU A 385 19.40 -21.77 -9.42
C LEU A 385 18.51 -22.97 -9.75
N ASP A 386 17.90 -23.52 -8.72
CA ASP A 386 16.94 -24.63 -8.80
C ASP A 386 15.56 -24.09 -8.39
N PHE A 387 14.61 -24.08 -9.32
CA PHE A 387 13.35 -23.36 -9.18
C PHE A 387 12.19 -24.27 -8.79
N GLU A 388 11.48 -23.87 -7.73
CA GLU A 388 10.11 -24.27 -7.43
C GLU A 388 9.19 -23.09 -7.79
N ILE A 389 8.41 -23.24 -8.86
CA ILE A 389 7.53 -22.19 -9.39
C ILE A 389 6.09 -22.52 -8.98
N THR A 390 5.37 -21.54 -8.47
CA THR A 390 3.95 -21.66 -8.08
C THR A 390 3.13 -20.46 -8.60
N THR A 391 1.83 -20.66 -8.80
CA THR A 391 0.87 -19.58 -9.07
C THR A 391 0.21 -19.08 -7.78
N SER A 392 0.40 -19.79 -6.66
CA SER A 392 -0.26 -19.52 -5.38
C SER A 392 0.58 -18.63 -4.48
N GLU A 393 0.14 -17.41 -4.25
CA GLU A 393 0.72 -16.51 -3.24
C GLU A 393 0.69 -17.13 -1.84
N LYS A 394 -0.38 -17.84 -1.52
CA LYS A 394 -0.53 -18.56 -0.24
C LYS A 394 0.60 -19.56 -0.01
N THR A 395 1.05 -20.25 -1.06
CA THR A 395 2.21 -21.18 -0.97
C THR A 395 3.48 -20.42 -0.59
N VAL A 396 3.74 -19.26 -1.23
CA VAL A 396 4.91 -18.42 -0.93
C VAL A 396 4.85 -17.88 0.50
N PHE A 397 3.72 -17.32 0.91
CA PHE A 397 3.54 -16.75 2.24
C PHE A 397 3.62 -17.82 3.33
N ASN A 398 3.05 -19.00 3.14
CA ASN A 398 3.16 -20.11 4.10
C ASN A 398 4.61 -20.54 4.30
N GLN A 399 5.42 -20.62 3.24
CA GLN A 399 6.83 -20.94 3.36
C GLN A 399 7.59 -19.86 4.14
N LEU A 400 7.32 -18.59 3.85
CA LEU A 400 7.93 -17.46 4.53
C LEU A 400 7.58 -17.43 6.02
N LEU A 401 6.28 -17.48 6.34
CA LEU A 401 5.78 -17.40 7.71
C LEU A 401 6.20 -18.60 8.60
N THR A 402 6.33 -19.77 8.00
CA THR A 402 6.76 -20.98 8.75
C THR A 402 8.27 -21.07 8.94
N THR A 403 9.07 -20.25 8.26
CA THR A 403 10.53 -20.23 8.40
C THR A 403 10.92 -19.91 9.84
N ASN A 404 10.33 -18.89 10.46
CA ASN A 404 10.57 -18.53 11.83
C ASN A 404 10.09 -19.58 12.85
N ALA A 405 8.98 -20.25 12.54
CA ALA A 405 8.43 -21.29 13.38
C ALA A 405 9.18 -22.63 13.28
N LYS A 406 10.26 -22.70 12.48
CA LYS A 406 11.01 -23.93 12.15
C LYS A 406 10.10 -25.08 11.66
N LYS A 407 9.00 -24.73 11.03
CA LYS A 407 7.99 -25.67 10.51
C LYS A 407 8.05 -25.81 8.98
N ASN A 408 9.13 -25.33 8.35
CA ASN A 408 9.31 -25.47 6.91
C ASN A 408 9.34 -26.93 6.52
N THR A 409 8.42 -27.33 5.67
CA THR A 409 8.34 -28.67 5.10
C THR A 409 9.21 -28.81 3.85
N ARG A 410 9.67 -27.68 3.28
CA ARG A 410 10.48 -27.64 2.06
C ARG A 410 11.72 -26.77 2.27
N PRO A 411 12.91 -27.23 1.95
CA PRO A 411 14.12 -26.43 2.02
C PRO A 411 14.13 -25.41 0.88
N TRP A 412 14.46 -24.15 1.21
CA TRP A 412 14.65 -23.08 0.24
C TRP A 412 15.77 -22.13 0.68
N ASP A 413 16.37 -21.43 -0.28
CA ASP A 413 17.49 -20.51 -0.07
C ASP A 413 17.14 -19.09 -0.45
N LEU A 414 16.36 -18.92 -1.54
CA LEU A 414 15.87 -17.65 -2.03
C LEU A 414 14.34 -17.71 -2.21
N LEU A 415 13.64 -16.64 -1.83
CA LEU A 415 12.21 -16.54 -2.02
C LEU A 415 11.88 -15.14 -2.54
N MET A 416 11.14 -15.05 -3.67
CA MET A 416 10.76 -13.79 -4.28
C MET A 416 9.25 -13.56 -4.18
N TRP A 417 8.88 -12.34 -3.76
CA TRP A 417 7.50 -11.86 -3.73
C TRP A 417 7.43 -10.34 -3.93
N GLY A 418 6.26 -9.84 -4.30
CA GLY A 418 5.99 -8.41 -4.38
C GLY A 418 5.78 -7.83 -2.99
N LEU A 419 6.35 -6.69 -2.73
CA LEU A 419 6.20 -5.95 -1.48
C LEU A 419 5.56 -4.60 -1.77
N ASP A 420 4.26 -4.55 -1.53
CA ASP A 420 3.46 -3.34 -1.71
C ASP A 420 3.73 -2.33 -0.58
N ASP A 421 3.47 -1.06 -0.84
CA ASP A 421 3.56 -0.01 0.18
C ASP A 421 2.29 -0.01 1.06
N TRP A 422 2.30 -0.85 2.07
CA TRP A 422 1.17 -1.04 2.98
C TRP A 422 1.03 0.08 4.03
N PHE A 423 2.04 0.96 4.16
CA PHE A 423 2.08 1.97 5.19
C PHE A 423 2.10 3.40 4.65
N TYR A 424 1.65 3.57 3.41
CA TYR A 424 1.41 4.86 2.75
C TYR A 424 2.62 5.80 2.81
N ASN A 425 3.53 5.59 1.86
CA ASN A 425 4.76 6.37 1.73
C ASN A 425 5.65 6.31 2.98
N HIS A 426 5.64 5.16 3.68
CA HIS A 426 6.44 4.96 4.89
C HIS A 426 7.41 3.78 4.71
N PRO A 427 8.72 3.94 4.98
CA PRO A 427 9.72 2.92 4.71
C PRO A 427 9.55 1.64 5.56
N TRP A 428 8.67 1.65 6.56
CA TRP A 428 8.28 0.45 7.28
C TRP A 428 7.75 -0.64 6.35
N SER A 429 7.16 -0.29 5.22
CA SER A 429 6.75 -1.23 4.17
C SER A 429 7.89 -2.16 3.72
N ALA A 430 9.14 -1.68 3.74
CA ALA A 430 10.33 -2.49 3.47
C ALA A 430 11.06 -2.92 4.76
N PHE A 431 11.14 -2.05 5.78
CA PHE A 431 11.92 -2.28 6.98
C PHE A 431 11.35 -3.37 7.89
N LEU A 432 10.05 -3.68 7.78
CA LEU A 432 9.44 -4.79 8.52
C LEU A 432 10.18 -6.12 8.30
N LEU A 433 10.77 -6.34 7.12
CA LEU A 433 11.53 -7.55 6.79
C LEU A 433 12.89 -7.62 7.48
N TYR A 434 13.38 -6.50 7.98
CA TYR A 434 14.68 -6.40 8.66
C TYR A 434 14.58 -6.61 10.18
N ARG A 435 13.39 -6.53 10.76
CA ARG A 435 13.20 -6.84 12.18
C ARG A 435 13.30 -8.34 12.40
N THR A 436 14.35 -8.78 13.11
CA THR A 436 14.69 -10.20 13.14
C THR A 436 13.71 -11.07 13.94
N ASN A 437 12.91 -10.51 14.81
CA ASN A 437 11.82 -11.22 15.51
C ASN A 437 10.45 -11.11 14.81
N ASN A 438 10.40 -10.50 13.62
CA ASN A 438 9.17 -10.44 12.82
C ASN A 438 8.96 -11.77 12.07
N SER A 439 7.72 -12.24 12.00
CA SER A 439 7.36 -13.48 11.30
C SER A 439 7.66 -13.45 9.79
N TRP A 440 7.73 -12.28 9.18
CA TRP A 440 8.08 -12.09 7.77
C TRP A 440 9.59 -12.04 7.51
N SER A 441 10.42 -11.93 8.54
CA SER A 441 11.87 -11.83 8.41
C SER A 441 12.52 -13.20 8.31
N THR A 442 13.50 -13.32 7.42
CA THR A 442 14.34 -14.52 7.26
C THR A 442 15.79 -14.30 7.67
N ILE A 443 16.08 -13.14 8.23
CA ILE A 443 17.39 -12.73 8.70
C ILE A 443 17.69 -13.45 10.03
N SER A 444 18.92 -13.89 10.21
CA SER A 444 19.40 -14.37 11.52
C SER A 444 19.32 -13.25 12.57
N PRO A 445 19.18 -13.58 13.86
CA PRO A 445 19.14 -12.57 14.92
C PRO A 445 20.28 -11.57 14.81
N ASP A 446 19.92 -10.28 14.80
CA ASP A 446 20.84 -9.15 14.73
C ASP A 446 20.40 -8.08 15.73
N PRO A 447 20.93 -8.11 16.97
CA PRO A 447 20.52 -7.17 18.02
C PRO A 447 20.80 -5.70 17.68
N VAL A 448 21.82 -5.41 16.84
CA VAL A 448 22.14 -4.04 16.41
C VAL A 448 21.03 -3.51 15.48
N LEU A 449 20.65 -4.32 14.51
CA LEU A 449 19.58 -3.98 13.60
C LEU A 449 18.23 -3.86 14.32
N ASP A 450 17.91 -4.78 15.20
CA ASP A 450 16.68 -4.73 16.01
C ASP A 450 16.65 -3.46 16.88
N GLY A 451 17.77 -3.05 17.45
CA GLY A 451 17.90 -1.78 18.17
C GLY A 451 17.62 -0.56 17.28
N TYR A 452 18.13 -0.54 16.05
CA TYR A 452 17.81 0.53 15.08
C TYR A 452 16.32 0.55 14.69
N VAL A 453 15.71 -0.62 14.53
CA VAL A 453 14.27 -0.70 14.25
C VAL A 453 13.44 -0.19 15.42
N ASP A 454 13.85 -0.44 16.67
CA ASP A 454 13.18 0.10 17.85
C ASP A 454 13.35 1.64 17.96
N GLU A 455 14.51 2.20 17.59
CA GLU A 455 14.68 3.66 17.47
C GLU A 455 13.77 4.23 16.36
N PHE A 456 13.68 3.54 15.22
CA PHE A 456 12.85 3.95 14.09
C PHE A 456 11.37 4.12 14.45
N PHE A 457 10.81 3.23 15.25
CA PHE A 457 9.42 3.36 15.71
C PHE A 457 9.17 4.58 16.61
N ARG A 458 10.22 5.18 17.17
CA ARG A 458 10.12 6.39 18.01
C ARG A 458 10.28 7.67 17.20
N ALA A 459 10.81 7.60 15.98
CA ALA A 459 11.06 8.72 15.12
C ALA A 459 9.83 9.03 14.23
N SER A 460 9.53 10.30 14.03
CA SER A 460 8.40 10.73 13.20
C SER A 460 8.87 11.21 11.83
N VAL A 461 8.13 10.88 10.78
CA VAL A 461 8.41 11.34 9.42
C VAL A 461 8.54 12.87 9.40
N GLY A 462 9.53 13.37 8.67
CA GLY A 462 9.81 14.82 8.55
C GLY A 462 10.72 15.40 9.63
N MET A 463 11.09 14.59 10.66
CA MET A 463 12.04 15.02 11.69
C MET A 463 13.46 14.54 11.35
N PRO A 464 14.51 15.29 11.75
CA PRO A 464 15.91 14.93 11.44
C PRO A 464 16.30 13.54 11.96
N GLU A 465 15.82 13.14 13.14
CA GLU A 465 16.07 11.82 13.72
C GLU A 465 15.49 10.69 12.87
N PHE A 466 14.40 10.94 12.11
CA PHE A 466 13.83 9.94 11.21
C PHE A 466 14.78 9.62 10.05
N THR A 467 15.32 10.64 9.40
CA THR A 467 16.33 10.45 8.32
C THR A 467 17.60 9.80 8.86
N ALA A 468 18.04 10.21 10.05
CA ALA A 468 19.26 9.65 10.68
C ALA A 468 19.08 8.15 10.99
N ILE A 469 17.92 7.73 11.49
CA ILE A 469 17.69 6.30 11.76
C ILE A 469 17.48 5.49 10.50
N CYS A 470 16.84 6.04 9.46
CA CYS A 470 16.79 5.43 8.13
C CYS A 470 18.21 5.20 7.58
N ASP A 471 19.12 6.16 7.73
CA ASP A 471 20.53 6.02 7.30
C ASP A 471 21.21 4.85 8.04
N LYS A 472 21.09 4.77 9.36
CA LYS A 472 21.65 3.65 10.14
C LYS A 472 21.14 2.30 9.65
N ILE A 473 19.82 2.14 9.50
CA ILE A 473 19.21 0.90 9.04
C ILE A 473 19.70 0.55 7.64
N MET A 474 19.62 1.50 6.71
CA MET A 474 19.97 1.25 5.31
C MET A 474 21.45 0.91 5.10
N ARG A 475 22.37 1.60 5.78
CA ARG A 475 23.80 1.25 5.73
C ARG A 475 24.05 -0.12 6.31
N HIS A 476 23.43 -0.44 7.45
CA HIS A 476 23.61 -1.73 8.08
C HIS A 476 23.12 -2.87 7.19
N VAL A 477 21.91 -2.76 6.61
CA VAL A 477 21.37 -3.79 5.72
C VAL A 477 22.12 -3.88 4.39
N TYR A 478 22.59 -2.75 3.86
CA TYR A 478 23.43 -2.68 2.68
C TYR A 478 24.78 -3.38 2.93
N GLU A 479 25.50 -3.01 3.97
CA GLU A 479 26.80 -3.61 4.31
C GLU A 479 26.71 -5.11 4.54
N ASN A 480 25.62 -5.59 5.13
CA ASN A 480 25.41 -7.01 5.41
C ASN A 480 24.74 -7.79 4.26
N ALA A 481 24.23 -7.07 3.24
CA ALA A 481 23.58 -7.66 2.06
C ALA A 481 22.52 -8.71 2.44
N TYR A 482 21.58 -8.34 3.32
CA TYR A 482 20.58 -9.28 3.84
C TYR A 482 19.54 -9.74 2.81
N MET A 483 19.38 -8.99 1.72
CA MET A 483 18.47 -9.30 0.61
C MET A 483 19.24 -9.35 -0.71
N LEU A 484 18.73 -10.08 -1.68
CA LEU A 484 19.16 -9.94 -3.06
C LEU A 484 18.40 -8.77 -3.67
N VAL A 485 19.11 -7.73 -4.14
CA VAL A 485 18.53 -6.47 -4.56
C VAL A 485 18.33 -6.43 -6.07
N VAL A 486 17.15 -6.02 -6.48
CA VAL A 486 16.76 -5.82 -7.89
C VAL A 486 16.12 -4.45 -8.04
N PRO A 487 15.96 -3.90 -9.27
CA PRO A 487 15.30 -2.62 -9.47
C PRO A 487 13.92 -2.55 -8.84
N ALA A 488 13.58 -1.38 -8.25
CA ALA A 488 12.22 -1.08 -7.81
C ALA A 488 11.33 -0.80 -9.03
N PRO A 489 10.16 -1.44 -9.16
CA PRO A 489 9.31 -1.31 -10.34
C PRO A 489 8.53 0.02 -10.37
N ASN A 490 8.17 0.49 -11.56
CA ASN A 490 7.11 1.46 -11.73
C ASN A 490 5.73 0.76 -11.61
N LYS A 491 4.71 1.54 -11.26
CA LYS A 491 3.31 1.16 -11.47
C LYS A 491 2.97 1.41 -12.95
N VAL A 492 2.58 0.35 -13.66
CA VAL A 492 2.30 0.40 -15.10
C VAL A 492 0.88 -0.10 -15.39
N LEU A 493 0.07 0.76 -15.95
CA LEU A 493 -1.35 0.55 -16.17
C LEU A 493 -1.74 0.82 -17.63
N ALA A 494 -2.70 0.05 -18.13
CA ALA A 494 -3.50 0.44 -19.27
C ALA A 494 -4.76 1.16 -18.76
N VAL A 495 -5.02 2.34 -19.29
CA VAL A 495 -6.16 3.19 -18.90
C VAL A 495 -6.92 3.62 -20.14
N ASN A 496 -8.25 3.52 -20.13
CA ASN A 496 -9.10 4.01 -21.21
C ASN A 496 -8.80 5.49 -21.49
N LYS A 497 -8.67 5.87 -22.75
CA LYS A 497 -8.33 7.24 -23.18
C LYS A 497 -9.33 8.29 -22.69
N ASN A 498 -10.59 7.90 -22.50
CA ASN A 498 -11.68 8.75 -22.02
C ASN A 498 -11.68 8.93 -20.50
N VAL A 499 -10.82 8.20 -19.77
CA VAL A 499 -10.70 8.30 -18.32
C VAL A 499 -9.54 9.21 -17.95
N ASP A 500 -9.84 10.29 -17.22
CA ASP A 500 -8.84 11.12 -16.57
C ASP A 500 -8.45 10.45 -15.24
N TYR A 501 -7.28 9.83 -15.23
CA TYR A 501 -6.79 9.03 -14.10
C TYR A 501 -5.35 9.37 -13.77
N LYS A 502 -5.13 9.68 -12.50
CA LYS A 502 -3.81 9.92 -11.92
C LYS A 502 -3.57 8.93 -10.79
N PRO A 503 -2.75 7.90 -11.00
CA PRO A 503 -2.46 6.92 -9.95
C PRO A 503 -1.61 7.53 -8.83
N TYR A 504 -1.81 7.02 -7.63
CA TYR A 504 -0.89 7.27 -6.53
C TYR A 504 0.44 6.55 -6.76
N ARG A 505 1.56 7.15 -6.28
CA ARG A 505 2.86 6.46 -6.24
C ARG A 505 2.85 5.27 -5.30
N MET A 506 2.03 5.32 -4.26
CA MET A 506 1.83 4.23 -3.32
C MET A 506 1.16 3.05 -4.03
N ALA A 507 1.73 1.86 -3.84
CA ALA A 507 1.27 0.65 -4.50
C ALA A 507 -0.15 0.25 -4.13
N SER A 508 -0.46 0.38 -2.85
CA SER A 508 -1.75 0.01 -2.28
C SER A 508 -2.90 0.98 -2.63
N MET A 509 -2.64 2.01 -3.46
CA MET A 509 -3.65 2.93 -3.94
C MET A 509 -3.73 2.90 -5.47
N PRO A 510 -4.92 2.72 -6.04
CA PRO A 510 -5.12 2.67 -7.48
C PRO A 510 -4.86 3.99 -8.19
#